data_bf115077aa532612823b49d4b49d02ae
#
_entry.id   bf115077aa532612823b49d4b49d02ae
#
_cell.length_a   1.000
_cell.length_b   1.000
_cell.length_c   1.000
_cell.angle_alpha   90.00
_cell.angle_beta   90.00
_cell.angle_gamma   90.00
#
_symmetry.space_group_name_H-M   'P 1'
#
loop_
_entity.id
_entity.type
_entity.pdbx_description
1 polymer ?
#
loop_
_entity_poly.entity_id
_entity_poly.type
_entity_poly.pdbx_seq_one_letter_code
_entity_poly.pdbx_strand_id
1 'polypeptide(L)'
;MLIGNLFGKYLFYLGDDGIYHRGPLFILNYVFSYAYVVLAWIRIIINIIKKDTKKNRKQLVRLALLPVAPGVAGIIQFVHPRLPVACVAMSLATLILYLVWVDELISLDPLTGLNNRKQLNLSFEQIKRGKSDQEKIFLLLADANHFKSINDTYGHLQGDNALKLIAKALREGCKAVGRRGIIARYGGDEFVILLSSEGSASNEELKNAINTRLAELVKEEKLPFELTVSIGIAKLEEADSLKSLIVKADVAMYDEKRERDTGR
;
A
#
# COMPACT_ATOMS: atom_id res chain seq x y z
N MET A 1 12.34 33.44 21.63
CA MET A 1 11.87 33.16 23.02
C MET A 1 12.91 32.41 23.86
N LEU A 2 13.42 31.25 23.43
CA LEU A 2 14.42 30.47 24.21
C LEU A 2 15.73 31.26 24.47
N ILE A 3 16.25 31.98 23.47
CA ILE A 3 17.45 32.84 23.62
C ILE A 3 17.21 33.97 24.62
N GLY A 4 16.01 34.56 24.64
CA GLY A 4 15.66 35.59 25.60
C GLY A 4 15.61 35.10 27.05
N ASN A 5 15.36 33.77 27.25
CA ASN A 5 15.33 33.20 28.59
C ASN A 5 16.73 33.04 29.21
N LEU A 6 17.79 33.08 28.38
CA LEU A 6 19.19 33.14 28.88
C LEU A 6 19.54 34.47 29.58
N PHE A 7 18.82 35.53 29.24
CA PHE A 7 19.04 36.87 29.77
C PHE A 7 18.00 37.33 30.80
N GLY A 8 16.97 36.47 31.05
CA GLY A 8 15.93 36.78 32.04
C GLY A 8 15.05 35.57 32.32
N LYS A 9 14.54 35.41 33.51
CA LYS A 9 13.69 34.29 33.98
C LYS A 9 12.26 34.33 33.38
N TYR A 10 12.13 34.62 32.08
CA TYR A 10 10.82 34.88 31.44
C TYR A 10 9.98 33.62 31.17
N LEU A 11 10.59 32.54 30.72
CA LEU A 11 9.88 31.31 30.40
C LEU A 11 9.94 30.30 31.57
N PHE A 12 11.14 30.02 32.03
CA PHE A 12 11.38 29.11 33.15
C PHE A 12 12.76 29.39 33.77
N TYR A 13 12.94 28.99 35.01
CA TYR A 13 14.20 29.10 35.72
C TYR A 13 14.30 28.02 36.82
N LEU A 14 15.50 27.72 37.22
CA LEU A 14 15.76 26.95 38.43
C LEU A 14 15.89 27.90 39.60
N GLY A 15 15.16 27.65 40.69
CA GLY A 15 15.30 28.38 41.92
C GLY A 15 16.60 28.07 42.63
N ASP A 16 16.95 28.79 43.65
CA ASP A 16 18.12 28.55 44.50
C ASP A 16 18.01 27.19 45.24
N ASP A 17 16.81 26.67 45.34
CA ASP A 17 16.46 25.33 45.82
C ASP A 17 16.68 24.21 44.80
N GLY A 18 17.12 24.53 43.57
CA GLY A 18 17.25 23.56 42.46
C GLY A 18 15.90 23.12 41.83
N ILE A 19 14.79 23.75 42.26
CA ILE A 19 13.46 23.39 41.76
C ILE A 19 13.10 24.24 40.51
N TYR A 20 12.40 23.57 39.56
CA TYR A 20 11.89 24.22 38.36
C TYR A 20 10.74 25.18 38.66
N HIS A 21 10.86 26.44 38.20
CA HIS A 21 9.84 27.46 38.27
C HIS A 21 9.45 27.94 36.88
N ARG A 22 8.15 28.28 36.71
CA ARG A 22 7.62 28.86 35.49
C ARG A 22 7.75 30.38 35.54
N GLY A 23 8.27 30.97 34.47
CA GLY A 23 8.34 32.42 34.31
C GLY A 23 7.02 33.01 33.86
N PRO A 24 6.88 34.35 33.87
CA PRO A 24 5.63 35.04 33.56
C PRO A 24 5.15 34.87 32.12
N LEU A 25 6.06 34.59 31.17
CA LEU A 25 5.72 34.36 29.76
C LEU A 25 5.57 32.87 29.41
N PHE A 26 5.62 31.99 30.38
CA PHE A 26 5.50 30.53 30.15
C PHE A 26 4.19 30.18 29.45
N ILE A 27 3.09 30.79 29.84
CA ILE A 27 1.76 30.55 29.27
C ILE A 27 1.71 30.89 27.78
N LEU A 28 2.41 31.94 27.34
CA LEU A 28 2.48 32.32 25.93
C LEU A 28 3.12 31.22 25.06
N ASN A 29 4.15 30.57 25.59
CA ASN A 29 4.78 29.46 24.87
C ASN A 29 3.79 28.30 24.62
N TYR A 30 2.95 27.98 25.60
CA TYR A 30 1.89 26.97 25.46
C TYR A 30 0.82 27.42 24.44
N VAL A 31 0.35 28.69 24.56
CA VAL A 31 -0.66 29.25 23.65
C VAL A 31 -0.18 29.15 22.19
N PHE A 32 1.05 29.59 21.90
CA PHE A 32 1.59 29.51 20.53
C PHE A 32 1.74 28.07 20.03
N SER A 33 2.25 27.15 20.87
CA SER A 33 2.42 25.76 20.49
C SER A 33 1.10 25.06 20.20
N TYR A 34 0.08 25.29 21.04
CA TYR A 34 -1.24 24.67 20.85
C TYR A 34 -2.09 25.37 19.78
N ALA A 35 -1.92 26.67 19.56
CA ALA A 35 -2.61 27.37 18.48
C ALA A 35 -2.30 26.76 17.11
N TYR A 36 -1.04 26.42 16.86
CA TYR A 36 -0.65 25.77 15.62
C TYR A 36 -1.32 24.40 15.45
N VAL A 37 -1.37 23.59 16.51
CA VAL A 37 -2.01 22.26 16.50
C VAL A 37 -3.52 22.39 16.24
N VAL A 38 -4.17 23.35 16.91
CA VAL A 38 -5.61 23.62 16.74
C VAL A 38 -5.92 24.07 15.31
N LEU A 39 -5.12 24.97 14.73
CA LEU A 39 -5.30 25.42 13.34
C LEU A 39 -5.13 24.27 12.34
N ALA A 40 -4.12 23.40 12.54
CA ALA A 40 -3.93 22.20 11.72
C ALA A 40 -5.14 21.26 11.84
N TRP A 41 -5.67 21.09 13.03
CA TRP A 41 -6.84 20.25 13.31
C TRP A 41 -8.10 20.78 12.63
N ILE A 42 -8.36 22.09 12.75
CA ILE A 42 -9.48 22.75 12.07
C ILE A 42 -9.39 22.52 10.55
N ARG A 43 -8.20 22.67 9.97
CA ARG A 43 -7.97 22.44 8.53
C ARG A 43 -8.26 20.99 8.12
N ILE A 44 -7.86 20.00 8.93
CA ILE A 44 -8.15 18.57 8.69
C ILE A 44 -9.66 18.33 8.77
N ILE A 45 -10.36 18.87 9.78
CA ILE A 45 -11.80 18.74 9.95
C ILE A 45 -12.56 19.34 8.75
N ILE A 46 -12.17 20.53 8.32
CA ILE A 46 -12.76 21.18 7.13
C ILE A 46 -12.60 20.27 5.89
N ASN A 47 -11.44 19.66 5.71
CA ASN A 47 -11.19 18.74 4.60
C ASN A 47 -12.00 17.43 4.69
N ILE A 48 -12.26 16.93 5.91
CA ILE A 48 -13.13 15.74 6.13
C ILE A 48 -14.59 16.07 5.76
N ILE A 49 -15.05 17.28 6.04
CA ILE A 49 -16.43 17.72 5.78
C ILE A 49 -16.66 18.03 4.29
N LYS A 50 -15.65 18.51 3.57
CA LYS A 50 -15.73 18.75 2.13
C LYS A 50 -15.95 17.44 1.39
N LYS A 51 -17.06 17.34 0.64
CA LYS A 51 -17.56 16.13 -0.04
C LYS A 51 -16.60 15.46 -1.03
N ASP A 52 -15.60 16.19 -1.51
CA ASP A 52 -14.67 15.76 -2.57
C ASP A 52 -13.60 14.76 -2.10
N THR A 53 -13.50 14.47 -0.81
CA THR A 53 -12.40 13.69 -0.22
C THR A 53 -12.80 12.28 0.25
N LYS A 54 -13.88 11.67 -0.31
CA LYS A 54 -14.30 10.32 0.09
C LYS A 54 -13.15 9.28 0.05
N LYS A 55 -12.25 9.40 -0.92
CA LYS A 55 -11.11 8.47 -1.12
C LYS A 55 -10.08 8.54 0.03
N ASN A 56 -9.89 9.69 0.66
CA ASN A 56 -8.86 9.90 1.69
C ASN A 56 -9.43 10.07 3.12
N ARG A 57 -10.74 9.90 3.30
CA ARG A 57 -11.40 10.16 4.59
C ARG A 57 -10.82 9.36 5.75
N LYS A 58 -10.51 8.08 5.53
CA LYS A 58 -9.92 7.21 6.57
C LYS A 58 -8.52 7.70 6.99
N GLN A 59 -7.73 8.16 6.04
CA GLN A 59 -6.39 8.69 6.30
C GLN A 59 -6.47 10.04 7.05
N LEU A 60 -7.36 10.93 6.63
CA LEU A 60 -7.60 12.22 7.31
C LEU A 60 -8.08 12.03 8.75
N VAL A 61 -8.97 11.05 9.01
CA VAL A 61 -9.43 10.72 10.36
C VAL A 61 -8.27 10.21 11.23
N ARG A 62 -7.40 9.35 10.70
CA ARG A 62 -6.19 8.89 11.42
C ARG A 62 -5.26 10.05 11.78
N LEU A 63 -5.02 10.97 10.82
CA LEU A 63 -4.22 12.17 11.05
C LEU A 63 -4.86 13.12 12.07
N ALA A 64 -6.20 13.22 12.10
CA ALA A 64 -6.92 14.03 13.09
C ALA A 64 -6.83 13.46 14.51
N LEU A 65 -6.75 12.14 14.67
CA LEU A 65 -6.63 11.49 15.97
C LEU A 65 -5.21 11.55 16.56
N LEU A 66 -4.20 11.71 15.72
CA LEU A 66 -2.79 11.69 16.13
C LEU A 66 -2.41 12.74 17.19
N PRO A 67 -2.84 14.02 17.12
CA PRO A 67 -2.50 15.05 18.10
C PRO A 67 -3.26 14.93 19.43
N VAL A 68 -4.29 14.07 19.52
CA VAL A 68 -5.15 13.96 20.71
C VAL A 68 -4.34 13.48 21.92
N ALA A 69 -3.56 12.42 21.78
CA ALA A 69 -2.78 11.86 22.88
C ALA A 69 -1.69 12.84 23.40
N PRO A 70 -0.85 13.47 22.54
CA PRO A 70 0.05 14.52 22.96
C PRO A 70 -0.67 15.74 23.57
N GLY A 71 -1.84 16.11 23.04
CA GLY A 71 -2.65 17.20 23.56
C GLY A 71 -3.10 16.95 25.00
N VAL A 72 -3.66 15.79 25.28
CA VAL A 72 -4.08 15.37 26.63
C VAL A 72 -2.86 15.28 27.56
N ALA A 73 -1.77 14.66 27.11
CA ALA A 73 -0.54 14.56 27.88
C ALA A 73 0.05 15.94 28.23
N GLY A 74 -0.03 16.90 27.30
CA GLY A 74 0.39 18.28 27.53
C GLY A 74 -0.45 18.99 28.58
N ILE A 75 -1.76 18.78 28.64
CA ILE A 75 -2.64 19.30 29.69
C ILE A 75 -2.27 18.68 31.04
N ILE A 76 -2.06 17.37 31.09
CA ILE A 76 -1.61 16.67 32.32
C ILE A 76 -0.29 17.26 32.80
N GLN A 77 0.69 17.43 31.93
CA GLN A 77 1.99 18.00 32.28
C GLN A 77 1.88 19.48 32.69
N PHE A 78 0.91 20.22 32.14
CA PHE A 78 0.65 21.58 32.58
C PHE A 78 0.19 21.64 34.04
N VAL A 79 -0.67 20.71 34.45
CA VAL A 79 -1.15 20.60 35.85
C VAL A 79 -0.07 19.99 36.76
N HIS A 80 0.65 18.98 36.27
CA HIS A 80 1.68 18.24 36.99
C HIS A 80 3.06 18.37 36.33
N PRO A 81 3.78 19.50 36.52
CA PRO A 81 5.04 19.78 35.81
C PRO A 81 6.17 18.79 36.03
N ARG A 82 6.09 18.02 37.13
CA ARG A 82 7.11 17.00 37.45
C ARG A 82 7.02 15.74 36.60
N LEU A 83 5.91 15.55 35.85
CA LEU A 83 5.69 14.37 35.00
C LEU A 83 5.96 14.74 33.53
N PRO A 84 7.05 14.27 32.89
CA PRO A 84 7.40 14.60 31.51
C PRO A 84 6.60 13.80 30.48
N VAL A 85 5.27 13.63 30.71
CA VAL A 85 4.40 12.77 29.89
C VAL A 85 4.17 13.31 28.46
N ALA A 86 4.25 14.63 28.28
CA ALA A 86 4.05 15.23 26.96
C ALA A 86 5.17 14.84 25.96
N CYS A 87 6.42 14.79 26.43
CA CYS A 87 7.55 14.37 25.59
C CYS A 87 7.40 12.92 25.15
N VAL A 88 6.99 12.01 26.06
CA VAL A 88 6.76 10.61 25.75
C VAL A 88 5.61 10.46 24.76
N ALA A 89 4.48 11.13 24.99
CA ALA A 89 3.34 11.08 24.09
C ALA A 89 3.66 11.63 22.69
N MET A 90 4.46 12.72 22.61
CA MET A 90 4.89 13.28 21.34
C MET A 90 5.83 12.31 20.59
N SER A 91 6.78 11.69 21.28
CA SER A 91 7.68 10.70 20.68
C SER A 91 6.92 9.51 20.13
N LEU A 92 5.96 8.98 20.88
CA LEU A 92 5.10 7.87 20.44
C LEU A 92 4.23 8.29 19.25
N ALA A 93 3.63 9.47 19.26
CA ALA A 93 2.83 9.97 18.15
C ALA A 93 3.68 10.15 16.88
N THR A 94 4.89 10.67 17.01
CA THR A 94 5.83 10.82 15.89
C THR A 94 6.27 9.44 15.36
N LEU A 95 6.54 8.48 16.23
CA LEU A 95 6.87 7.11 15.84
C LEU A 95 5.72 6.46 15.07
N ILE A 96 4.49 6.57 15.57
CA ILE A 96 3.31 6.03 14.88
C ILE A 96 3.14 6.67 13.50
N LEU A 97 3.29 8.00 13.40
CA LEU A 97 3.23 8.72 12.13
C LEU A 97 4.29 8.23 11.15
N TYR A 98 5.52 8.05 11.63
CA TYR A 98 6.62 7.53 10.83
C TYR A 98 6.34 6.11 10.33
N LEU A 99 5.84 5.21 11.18
CA LEU A 99 5.50 3.84 10.79
C LEU A 99 4.38 3.81 9.76
N VAL A 100 3.34 4.64 9.92
CA VAL A 100 2.25 4.77 8.94
C VAL A 100 2.78 5.30 7.61
N TRP A 101 3.69 6.27 7.63
CA TRP A 101 4.31 6.83 6.42
C TRP A 101 5.20 5.81 5.70
N VAL A 102 6.02 5.06 6.44
CA VAL A 102 6.85 3.97 5.87
C VAL A 102 5.98 2.89 5.24
N ASP A 103 4.90 2.47 5.91
CA ASP A 103 3.93 1.51 5.33
C ASP A 103 3.32 2.04 4.02
N GLU A 104 3.07 3.33 3.92
CA GLU A 104 2.61 3.96 2.68
C GLU A 104 3.64 3.94 1.54
N LEU A 105 4.94 3.90 1.84
CA LEU A 105 6.01 3.82 0.84
C LEU A 105 6.23 2.41 0.30
N ILE A 106 5.78 1.37 1.01
CA ILE A 106 5.93 -0.01 0.56
C ILE A 106 5.01 -0.24 -0.64
N SER A 107 5.62 -0.38 -1.81
CA SER A 107 4.94 -0.58 -3.10
C SER A 107 5.09 -2.01 -3.64
N LEU A 108 6.00 -2.80 -3.07
CA LEU A 108 6.29 -4.16 -3.52
C LEU A 108 5.75 -5.21 -2.54
N ASP A 109 5.41 -6.38 -3.08
CA ASP A 109 5.17 -7.59 -2.31
C ASP A 109 6.50 -8.18 -1.84
N PRO A 110 6.69 -8.41 -0.52
CA PRO A 110 7.98 -8.81 0.02
C PRO A 110 8.42 -10.23 -0.39
N LEU A 111 7.48 -11.11 -0.76
CA LEU A 111 7.79 -12.48 -1.17
C LEU A 111 8.24 -12.54 -2.63
N THR A 112 7.49 -11.90 -3.52
CA THR A 112 7.67 -12.03 -4.97
C THR A 112 8.43 -10.87 -5.61
N GLY A 113 8.55 -9.74 -4.90
CA GLY A 113 9.14 -8.50 -5.42
C GLY A 113 8.36 -7.88 -6.57
N LEU A 114 7.12 -8.31 -6.81
CA LEU A 114 6.17 -7.65 -7.71
C LEU A 114 5.53 -6.45 -7.01
N ASN A 115 4.83 -5.60 -7.76
CA ASN A 115 3.99 -4.60 -7.13
C ASN A 115 2.96 -5.27 -6.21
N ASN A 116 2.64 -4.62 -5.10
CA ASN A 116 1.55 -5.08 -4.25
C ASN A 116 0.20 -4.52 -4.73
N ARG A 117 -0.89 -5.00 -4.12
CA ARG A 117 -2.26 -4.56 -4.43
C ARG A 117 -2.45 -3.04 -4.32
N LYS A 118 -1.74 -2.39 -3.39
CA LYS A 118 -1.82 -0.94 -3.20
C LYS A 118 -1.21 -0.20 -4.39
N GLN A 119 -0.01 -0.60 -4.81
CA GLN A 119 0.66 -0.02 -5.98
C GLN A 119 -0.13 -0.26 -7.26
N LEU A 120 -0.73 -1.45 -7.41
CA LEU A 120 -1.63 -1.75 -8.53
C LEU A 120 -2.80 -0.75 -8.62
N ASN A 121 -3.46 -0.45 -7.48
CA ASN A 121 -4.56 0.52 -7.45
C ASN A 121 -4.09 1.92 -7.86
N LEU A 122 -2.93 2.37 -7.37
CA LEU A 122 -2.39 3.68 -7.73
C LEU A 122 -2.07 3.76 -9.22
N SER A 123 -1.43 2.74 -9.74
CA SER A 123 -1.05 2.64 -11.15
C SER A 123 -2.26 2.55 -12.08
N PHE A 124 -3.30 1.80 -11.71
CA PHE A 124 -4.55 1.74 -12.46
C PHE A 124 -5.20 3.11 -12.60
N GLU A 125 -5.28 3.88 -11.52
CA GLU A 125 -5.84 5.23 -11.57
C GLU A 125 -5.00 6.19 -12.44
N GLN A 126 -3.68 6.03 -12.44
CA GLN A 126 -2.78 6.82 -13.31
C GLN A 126 -2.99 6.47 -14.78
N ILE A 127 -3.01 5.18 -15.11
CA ILE A 127 -3.24 4.68 -16.47
C ILE A 127 -4.62 5.14 -16.97
N LYS A 128 -5.67 4.99 -16.14
CA LYS A 128 -7.03 5.39 -16.52
C LYS A 128 -7.14 6.88 -16.82
N ARG A 129 -6.42 7.75 -16.09
CA ARG A 129 -6.41 9.20 -16.32
C ARG A 129 -5.58 9.63 -17.52
N GLY A 130 -4.49 8.90 -17.80
CA GLY A 130 -3.57 9.19 -18.93
C GLY A 130 -3.96 8.53 -20.23
N LYS A 131 -4.96 7.65 -20.24
CA LYS A 131 -5.40 6.90 -21.41
C LYS A 131 -5.86 7.83 -22.53
N SER A 132 -5.32 7.64 -23.73
CA SER A 132 -5.87 8.23 -24.95
C SER A 132 -7.09 7.44 -25.45
N ASP A 133 -7.97 8.06 -26.25
CA ASP A 133 -9.18 7.40 -26.77
C ASP A 133 -8.85 6.17 -27.62
N GLN A 134 -7.68 6.12 -28.23
CA GLN A 134 -7.22 5.01 -29.07
C GLN A 134 -6.52 3.89 -28.31
N GLU A 135 -6.10 4.13 -27.06
CA GLU A 135 -5.35 3.17 -26.27
C GLU A 135 -6.29 2.13 -25.64
N LYS A 136 -6.06 0.86 -25.95
CA LYS A 136 -6.77 -0.26 -25.31
C LYS A 136 -5.95 -0.75 -24.12
N ILE A 137 -6.58 -0.84 -22.95
CA ILE A 137 -5.97 -1.37 -21.73
C ILE A 137 -6.62 -2.71 -21.43
N PHE A 138 -5.79 -3.69 -21.09
CA PHE A 138 -6.22 -5.02 -20.69
C PHE A 138 -5.72 -5.34 -19.28
N LEU A 139 -6.56 -6.07 -18.55
CA LEU A 139 -6.20 -6.68 -17.29
C LEU A 139 -6.19 -8.20 -17.47
N LEU A 140 -5.08 -8.81 -17.12
CA LEU A 140 -4.97 -10.27 -16.98
C LEU A 140 -4.96 -10.59 -15.49
N LEU A 141 -5.87 -11.47 -15.07
CA LEU A 141 -5.88 -12.07 -13.73
C LEU A 141 -5.33 -13.48 -13.86
N ALA A 142 -4.25 -13.79 -13.14
CA ALA A 142 -3.65 -15.10 -13.10
C ALA A 142 -3.77 -15.67 -11.68
N ASP A 143 -4.14 -16.94 -11.59
CA ASP A 143 -4.36 -17.67 -10.35
C ASP A 143 -3.62 -19.02 -10.42
N ALA A 144 -2.91 -19.36 -9.33
CA ALA A 144 -2.15 -20.62 -9.28
C ALA A 144 -3.08 -21.81 -9.10
N ASN A 145 -3.02 -22.75 -10.04
CA ASN A 145 -3.86 -23.95 -10.00
C ASN A 145 -3.42 -24.86 -8.84
N HIS A 146 -4.41 -25.36 -8.08
CA HIS A 146 -4.21 -26.30 -6.98
C HIS A 146 -3.23 -25.80 -5.89
N PHE A 147 -3.06 -24.48 -5.72
CA PHE A 147 -2.08 -23.90 -4.80
C PHE A 147 -2.26 -24.37 -3.35
N LYS A 148 -3.51 -24.51 -2.90
CA LYS A 148 -3.79 -25.07 -1.57
C LYS A 148 -3.25 -26.50 -1.43
N SER A 149 -3.44 -27.36 -2.45
CA SER A 149 -2.92 -28.72 -2.44
C SER A 149 -1.39 -28.76 -2.40
N ILE A 150 -0.72 -27.82 -3.08
CA ILE A 150 0.75 -27.68 -3.00
C ILE A 150 1.17 -27.37 -1.57
N ASN A 151 0.52 -26.40 -0.91
CA ASN A 151 0.81 -26.07 0.48
C ASN A 151 0.55 -27.25 1.43
N ASP A 152 -0.59 -27.92 1.28
CA ASP A 152 -1.01 -29.01 2.17
C ASP A 152 -0.10 -30.24 2.03
N THR A 153 0.43 -30.50 0.82
CA THR A 153 1.26 -31.68 0.53
C THR A 153 2.76 -31.43 0.73
N TYR A 154 3.26 -30.27 0.30
CA TYR A 154 4.69 -29.98 0.25
C TYR A 154 5.12 -28.88 1.24
N GLY A 155 4.16 -28.31 1.99
CA GLY A 155 4.40 -27.27 2.98
C GLY A 155 4.49 -25.86 2.40
N HIS A 156 4.28 -24.86 3.27
CA HIS A 156 4.23 -23.45 2.88
C HIS A 156 5.53 -22.93 2.23
N LEU A 157 6.67 -23.50 2.58
CA LEU A 157 7.96 -23.10 1.99
C LEU A 157 8.00 -23.41 0.47
N GLN A 158 7.43 -24.55 0.08
CA GLN A 158 7.30 -24.91 -1.34
C GLN A 158 6.23 -24.08 -2.04
N GLY A 159 5.13 -23.74 -1.35
CA GLY A 159 4.16 -22.78 -1.84
C GLY A 159 4.77 -21.39 -2.08
N ASP A 160 5.60 -20.90 -1.17
CA ASP A 160 6.32 -19.64 -1.35
C ASP A 160 7.28 -19.67 -2.54
N ASN A 161 7.95 -20.80 -2.76
CA ASN A 161 8.79 -21.00 -3.94
C ASN A 161 7.97 -21.01 -5.23
N ALA A 162 6.82 -21.69 -5.24
CA ALA A 162 5.89 -21.69 -6.37
C ALA A 162 5.44 -20.26 -6.74
N LEU A 163 5.07 -19.43 -5.75
CA LEU A 163 4.68 -18.02 -5.97
C LEU A 163 5.82 -17.17 -6.56
N LYS A 164 7.07 -17.41 -6.13
CA LYS A 164 8.25 -16.73 -6.71
C LYS A 164 8.47 -17.13 -8.16
N LEU A 165 8.28 -18.40 -8.49
CA LEU A 165 8.41 -18.89 -9.87
C LEU A 165 7.31 -18.35 -10.78
N ILE A 166 6.06 -18.30 -10.31
CA ILE A 166 4.97 -17.63 -11.04
C ILE A 166 5.33 -16.17 -11.30
N ALA A 167 5.77 -15.43 -10.27
CA ALA A 167 6.17 -14.04 -10.43
C ALA A 167 7.29 -13.86 -11.46
N LYS A 168 8.27 -14.77 -11.50
CA LYS A 168 9.35 -14.80 -12.48
C LYS A 168 8.81 -15.07 -13.88
N ALA A 169 7.93 -16.09 -14.03
CA ALA A 169 7.32 -16.43 -15.32
C ALA A 169 6.48 -15.27 -15.89
N LEU A 170 5.71 -14.56 -15.05
CA LEU A 170 4.94 -13.39 -15.47
C LEU A 170 5.85 -12.27 -16.01
N ARG A 171 6.97 -11.97 -15.33
CA ARG A 171 7.93 -10.95 -15.77
C ARG A 171 8.62 -11.36 -17.09
N GLU A 172 9.10 -12.59 -17.15
CA GLU A 172 9.87 -13.09 -18.29
C GLU A 172 8.96 -13.32 -19.51
N GLY A 173 7.72 -13.80 -19.32
CA GLY A 173 6.73 -13.94 -20.37
C GLY A 173 6.34 -12.60 -20.99
N CYS A 174 6.06 -11.57 -20.17
CA CYS A 174 5.81 -10.23 -20.67
C CYS A 174 7.01 -9.69 -21.47
N LYS A 175 8.23 -9.90 -20.99
CA LYS A 175 9.45 -9.46 -21.66
C LYS A 175 9.66 -10.20 -23.01
N ALA A 176 9.42 -11.51 -23.04
CA ALA A 176 9.60 -12.33 -24.23
C ALA A 176 8.74 -11.88 -25.42
N VAL A 177 7.51 -11.46 -25.15
CA VAL A 177 6.59 -10.95 -26.20
C VAL A 177 6.66 -9.42 -26.39
N GLY A 178 7.65 -8.76 -25.78
CA GLY A 178 7.83 -7.31 -25.90
C GLY A 178 6.73 -6.46 -25.26
N ARG A 179 5.87 -7.04 -24.40
CA ARG A 179 4.79 -6.33 -23.70
C ARG A 179 5.28 -5.74 -22.40
N ARG A 180 5.05 -4.44 -22.24
CA ARG A 180 5.32 -3.74 -20.97
C ARG A 180 4.03 -3.54 -20.22
N GLY A 181 4.05 -3.86 -18.94
CA GLY A 181 2.88 -3.74 -18.09
C GLY A 181 3.25 -3.66 -16.62
N ILE A 182 2.24 -3.38 -15.81
CA ILE A 182 2.35 -3.40 -14.35
C ILE A 182 1.95 -4.79 -13.89
N ILE A 183 2.89 -5.49 -13.29
CA ILE A 183 2.67 -6.82 -12.73
C ILE A 183 2.59 -6.68 -11.22
N ALA A 184 1.54 -7.21 -10.61
CA ALA A 184 1.30 -7.12 -9.18
C ALA A 184 0.82 -8.46 -8.61
N ARG A 185 1.19 -8.74 -7.36
CA ARG A 185 0.51 -9.75 -6.56
C ARG A 185 -0.70 -9.12 -5.90
N TYR A 186 -1.90 -9.60 -6.26
CA TYR A 186 -3.16 -9.03 -5.80
C TYR A 186 -3.57 -9.55 -4.42
N GLY A 187 -3.30 -10.82 -4.14
CA GLY A 187 -3.53 -11.48 -2.85
C GLY A 187 -3.16 -12.96 -2.94
N GLY A 188 -2.87 -13.63 -1.85
CA GLY A 188 -2.64 -15.06 -1.81
C GLY A 188 -1.82 -15.60 -3.00
N ASP A 189 -2.50 -16.32 -3.88
CA ASP A 189 -2.03 -16.95 -5.12
C ASP A 189 -2.50 -16.23 -6.39
N GLU A 190 -3.12 -15.04 -6.25
CA GLU A 190 -3.65 -14.24 -7.34
C GLU A 190 -2.65 -13.15 -7.79
N PHE A 191 -2.46 -13.03 -9.09
CA PHE A 191 -1.60 -12.04 -9.74
C PHE A 191 -2.38 -11.25 -10.79
N VAL A 192 -2.03 -10.00 -10.96
CA VAL A 192 -2.66 -9.11 -11.95
C VAL A 192 -1.59 -8.48 -12.84
N ILE A 193 -1.84 -8.48 -14.14
CA ILE A 193 -1.05 -7.75 -15.12
C ILE A 193 -1.96 -6.69 -15.77
N LEU A 194 -1.54 -5.42 -15.73
CA LEU A 194 -2.16 -4.33 -16.48
C LEU A 194 -1.29 -4.01 -17.69
N LEU A 195 -1.86 -4.08 -18.87
CA LEU A 195 -1.16 -3.86 -20.14
C LEU A 195 -1.87 -2.79 -20.96
N SER A 196 -1.08 -1.94 -21.64
CA SER A 196 -1.60 -1.15 -22.77
C SER A 196 -1.46 -1.94 -24.07
N SER A 197 -2.25 -1.57 -25.08
CA SER A 197 -2.24 -2.22 -26.39
C SER A 197 -1.02 -1.90 -27.26
N GLU A 198 -0.07 -1.15 -26.73
CA GLU A 198 1.19 -0.88 -27.41
C GLU A 198 2.07 -2.13 -27.44
N GLY A 199 1.92 -2.93 -28.48
CA GLY A 199 2.72 -4.13 -28.69
C GLY A 199 2.11 -5.00 -29.81
N SER A 200 2.96 -5.69 -30.56
CA SER A 200 2.56 -6.55 -31.67
C SER A 200 1.96 -7.89 -31.24
N ALA A 201 2.29 -8.36 -30.05
CA ALA A 201 1.84 -9.65 -29.52
C ALA A 201 0.40 -9.58 -28.99
N SER A 202 -0.40 -10.61 -29.31
CA SER A 202 -1.75 -10.77 -28.78
C SER A 202 -1.75 -11.13 -27.29
N ASN A 203 -2.90 -11.02 -26.64
CA ASN A 203 -3.05 -11.45 -25.24
C ASN A 203 -2.89 -12.98 -25.10
N GLU A 204 -3.29 -13.75 -26.11
CA GLU A 204 -3.10 -15.21 -26.12
C GLU A 204 -1.63 -15.60 -26.28
N GLU A 205 -0.88 -14.89 -27.12
CA GLU A 205 0.59 -15.10 -27.22
C GLU A 205 1.28 -14.82 -25.88
N LEU A 206 0.87 -13.77 -25.17
CA LEU A 206 1.40 -13.49 -23.82
C LEU A 206 1.07 -14.62 -22.84
N LYS A 207 -0.17 -15.08 -22.84
CA LYS A 207 -0.62 -16.18 -21.98
C LYS A 207 0.18 -17.47 -22.24
N ASN A 208 0.40 -17.80 -23.51
CA ASN A 208 1.21 -18.95 -23.92
C ASN A 208 2.68 -18.77 -23.50
N ALA A 209 3.26 -17.58 -23.68
CA ALA A 209 4.63 -17.28 -23.26
C ALA A 209 4.81 -17.44 -21.75
N ILE A 210 3.84 -16.97 -20.95
CA ILE A 210 3.85 -17.12 -19.48
C ILE A 210 3.81 -18.60 -19.10
N ASN A 211 2.86 -19.37 -19.64
CA ASN A 211 2.71 -20.79 -19.31
C ASN A 211 3.92 -21.62 -19.77
N THR A 212 4.46 -21.36 -20.96
CA THR A 212 5.68 -22.01 -21.45
C THR A 212 6.85 -21.73 -20.52
N ARG A 213 7.05 -20.45 -20.14
CA ARG A 213 8.14 -20.07 -19.26
C ARG A 213 8.01 -20.67 -17.86
N LEU A 214 6.78 -20.74 -17.34
CA LEU A 214 6.51 -21.38 -16.05
C LEU A 214 6.87 -22.88 -16.09
N ALA A 215 6.47 -23.58 -17.14
CA ALA A 215 6.82 -25.01 -17.31
C ALA A 215 8.32 -25.25 -17.41
N GLU A 216 9.06 -24.34 -18.06
CA GLU A 216 10.54 -24.39 -18.10
C GLU A 216 11.13 -24.20 -16.70
N LEU A 217 10.68 -23.18 -15.95
CA LEU A 217 11.15 -22.89 -14.60
C LEU A 217 10.89 -24.05 -13.63
N VAL A 218 9.73 -24.71 -13.74
CA VAL A 218 9.41 -25.92 -12.95
C VAL A 218 10.42 -27.03 -13.19
N LYS A 219 10.83 -27.25 -14.45
CA LYS A 219 11.84 -28.21 -14.83
C LYS A 219 13.24 -27.81 -14.37
N GLU A 220 13.61 -26.54 -14.53
CA GLU A 220 14.90 -25.99 -14.08
C GLU A 220 15.09 -26.19 -12.57
N GLU A 221 14.07 -25.89 -11.78
CA GLU A 221 14.08 -26.00 -10.31
C GLU A 221 13.80 -27.41 -9.78
N LYS A 222 13.50 -28.37 -10.68
CA LYS A 222 13.18 -29.78 -10.37
C LYS A 222 12.10 -29.89 -9.29
N LEU A 223 11.02 -29.14 -9.44
CA LEU A 223 9.93 -29.20 -8.46
C LEU A 223 9.28 -30.60 -8.44
N PRO A 224 8.89 -31.10 -7.25
CA PRO A 224 8.25 -32.42 -7.11
C PRO A 224 6.75 -32.40 -7.48
N PHE A 225 6.22 -31.27 -7.99
CA PHE A 225 4.82 -31.08 -8.35
C PHE A 225 4.70 -30.26 -9.63
N GLU A 226 3.56 -30.41 -10.28
CA GLU A 226 3.18 -29.57 -11.42
C GLU A 226 2.71 -28.19 -10.92
N LEU A 227 3.18 -27.14 -11.57
CA LEU A 227 2.79 -25.75 -11.27
C LEU A 227 2.29 -25.11 -12.56
N THR A 228 1.01 -24.73 -12.57
CA THR A 228 0.35 -24.05 -13.69
C THR A 228 -0.47 -22.89 -13.20
N VAL A 229 -0.77 -21.95 -14.09
CA VAL A 229 -1.65 -20.81 -13.82
C VAL A 229 -2.80 -20.78 -14.81
N SER A 230 -3.97 -20.38 -14.33
CA SER A 230 -5.11 -20.01 -15.18
C SER A 230 -5.14 -18.49 -15.32
N ILE A 231 -5.39 -18.00 -16.54
CA ILE A 231 -5.31 -16.57 -16.84
C ILE A 231 -6.58 -16.10 -17.52
N GLY A 232 -7.38 -15.29 -16.81
CA GLY A 232 -8.53 -14.61 -17.39
C GLY A 232 -8.17 -13.22 -17.87
N ILE A 233 -8.81 -12.76 -18.95
CA ILE A 233 -8.49 -11.49 -19.63
C ILE A 233 -9.73 -10.63 -19.70
N ALA A 234 -9.61 -9.36 -19.29
CA ALA A 234 -10.66 -8.36 -19.44
C ALA A 234 -10.12 -7.07 -20.07
N LYS A 235 -10.90 -6.47 -20.96
CA LYS A 235 -10.63 -5.16 -21.56
C LYS A 235 -11.23 -4.07 -20.69
N LEU A 236 -10.47 -3.00 -20.45
CA LEU A 236 -10.93 -1.82 -19.73
C LEU A 236 -11.94 -1.02 -20.58
N GLU A 237 -13.11 -0.80 -20.02
CA GLU A 237 -14.12 0.12 -20.54
C GLU A 237 -14.18 1.41 -19.70
N GLU A 238 -14.81 2.46 -20.23
CA GLU A 238 -14.80 3.78 -19.59
C GLU A 238 -15.40 3.78 -18.18
N ALA A 239 -16.48 3.05 -17.96
CA ALA A 239 -17.16 2.95 -16.66
C ALA A 239 -16.45 2.05 -15.65
N ASP A 240 -15.42 1.29 -16.05
CA ASP A 240 -14.78 0.31 -15.18
C ASP A 240 -13.97 0.95 -14.06
N SER A 241 -14.13 0.38 -12.87
CA SER A 241 -13.20 0.46 -11.75
C SER A 241 -12.23 -0.72 -11.80
N LEU A 242 -11.10 -0.64 -11.10
CA LEU A 242 -10.21 -1.80 -10.98
C LEU A 242 -10.96 -3.04 -10.45
N LYS A 243 -11.87 -2.85 -9.50
CA LYS A 243 -12.66 -3.94 -8.93
C LYS A 243 -13.59 -4.60 -9.96
N SER A 244 -14.32 -3.81 -10.77
CA SER A 244 -15.20 -4.37 -11.81
C SER A 244 -14.40 -5.08 -12.90
N LEU A 245 -13.24 -4.54 -13.25
CA LEU A 245 -12.36 -5.13 -14.26
C LEU A 245 -11.76 -6.47 -13.80
N ILE A 246 -11.38 -6.58 -12.52
CA ILE A 246 -10.95 -7.84 -11.92
C ILE A 246 -12.08 -8.87 -11.93
N VAL A 247 -13.31 -8.48 -11.58
CA VAL A 247 -14.47 -9.38 -11.65
C VAL A 247 -14.70 -9.89 -13.07
N LYS A 248 -14.59 -9.04 -14.08
CA LYS A 248 -14.70 -9.46 -15.51
C LYS A 248 -13.62 -10.47 -15.88
N ALA A 249 -12.38 -10.25 -15.44
CA ALA A 249 -11.27 -11.16 -15.68
C ALA A 249 -11.43 -12.49 -14.93
N ASP A 250 -11.97 -12.46 -13.70
CA ASP A 250 -12.25 -13.65 -12.90
C ASP A 250 -13.28 -14.57 -13.57
N VAL A 251 -14.38 -13.98 -14.10
CA VAL A 251 -15.37 -14.73 -14.87
C VAL A 251 -14.72 -15.42 -16.09
N ALA A 252 -13.91 -14.67 -16.86
CA ALA A 252 -13.21 -15.23 -18.02
C ALA A 252 -12.23 -16.36 -17.64
N MET A 253 -11.55 -16.22 -16.49
CA MET A 253 -10.65 -17.24 -15.95
C MET A 253 -11.39 -18.50 -15.50
N TYR A 254 -12.57 -18.32 -14.90
CA TYR A 254 -13.40 -19.45 -14.47
C TYR A 254 -13.89 -20.27 -15.66
N ASP A 255 -14.33 -19.61 -16.73
CA ASP A 255 -14.77 -20.28 -17.96
C ASP A 255 -13.63 -21.11 -18.57
N GLU A 256 -12.40 -20.60 -18.58
CA GLU A 256 -11.21 -21.35 -19.02
C GLU A 256 -10.91 -22.57 -18.15
N LYS A 257 -11.03 -22.41 -16.81
CA LYS A 257 -10.86 -23.54 -15.88
C LYS A 257 -11.87 -24.66 -16.17
N ARG A 258 -13.14 -24.29 -16.40
CA ARG A 258 -14.21 -25.27 -16.71
C ARG A 258 -13.98 -26.00 -18.03
N GLU A 259 -13.57 -25.30 -19.08
CA GLU A 259 -13.27 -25.91 -20.37
C GLU A 259 -12.13 -26.93 -20.27
N ARG A 260 -11.12 -26.64 -19.46
CA ARG A 260 -9.98 -27.55 -19.22
C ARG A 260 -10.40 -28.78 -18.44
N ASP A 261 -11.27 -28.65 -17.44
CA ASP A 261 -11.74 -29.78 -16.62
C ASP A 261 -12.76 -30.64 -17.35
N THR A 262 -13.53 -30.09 -18.30
CA THR A 262 -14.51 -30.82 -19.10
C THR A 262 -13.88 -31.48 -20.37
N GLY A 263 -12.72 -31.01 -20.78
CA GLY A 263 -11.95 -31.61 -21.90
C GLY A 263 -11.11 -32.83 -21.55
N ARG A 264 -11.21 -33.29 -20.30
CA ARG A 264 -10.68 -34.59 -19.83
C ARG A 264 -11.82 -35.58 -19.71
#